data_f039e4e0a0c678d249f2daba6c0525ec
#
_entry.id   f039e4e0a0c678d249f2daba6c0525ec
#
_cell.length_a   1.000
_cell.length_b   1.000
_cell.length_c   1.000
_cell.angle_alpha   90.00
_cell.angle_beta   90.00
_cell.angle_gamma   90.00
#
_symmetry.space_group_name_H-M   'P 1'
#
loop_
_entity.id
_entity.type
_entity.pdbx_description
1 polymer ?
#
loop_
_entity_poly.entity_id
_entity_poly.type
_entity_poly.pdbx_seq_one_letter_code
_entity_poly.pdbx_strand_id
1 'polypeptide(L)'
;VKPLLSLLAAVLLSACVSTNAALIDPSVSLARTCKSAIKLYTTPDRVGKPYREIAVLNAKGESNWSDEGDMIESMRGKAADVGANGIILNKIDEPSALTKVIGQVAKTGSQRKGAALAIYVPSDSTSTASVCASHKKT
;
A
#
# COMPACT_ATOMS: atom_id res chain seq x y z
N VAL A 1 41.54 30.37 5.88
CA VAL A 1 40.49 30.03 4.89
C VAL A 1 39.70 28.84 5.43
N LYS A 2 38.57 29.14 6.00
CA LYS A 2 37.65 28.08 6.47
C LYS A 2 36.80 27.59 5.29
N PRO A 3 36.80 26.31 4.92
CA PRO A 3 35.80 25.80 4.00
C PRO A 3 34.45 25.78 4.74
N LEU A 4 33.52 26.62 4.30
CA LEU A 4 32.14 26.48 4.66
C LEU A 4 31.66 25.16 4.06
N LEU A 5 31.46 24.20 4.94
CA LEU A 5 30.85 22.92 4.62
C LEU A 5 29.40 23.19 4.29
N SER A 6 29.11 23.33 3.01
CA SER A 6 27.72 23.34 2.51
C SER A 6 27.13 21.96 2.76
N LEU A 7 26.47 21.83 3.91
CA LEU A 7 25.63 20.70 4.20
C LEU A 7 24.37 20.82 3.33
N LEU A 8 24.48 20.33 2.11
CA LEU A 8 23.36 20.20 1.20
C LEU A 8 22.46 19.08 1.76
N ALA A 9 21.55 19.47 2.64
CA ALA A 9 20.50 18.59 3.10
C ALA A 9 19.64 18.22 1.88
N ALA A 10 19.91 17.06 1.31
CA ALA A 10 19.05 16.44 0.33
C ALA A 10 17.74 16.09 1.03
N VAL A 11 16.77 16.99 0.96
CA VAL A 11 15.39 16.72 1.32
C VAL A 11 14.87 15.73 0.31
N LEU A 12 14.86 14.45 0.68
CA LEU A 12 14.18 13.41 -0.07
C LEU A 12 12.69 13.73 0.01
N LEU A 13 12.18 14.39 -1.03
CA LEU A 13 10.74 14.50 -1.26
C LEU A 13 10.22 13.10 -1.57
N SER A 14 9.94 12.32 -0.55
CA SER A 14 9.19 11.09 -0.71
C SER A 14 7.77 11.49 -1.09
N ALA A 15 7.30 11.05 -2.25
CA ALA A 15 5.91 11.15 -2.64
C ALA A 15 5.08 10.48 -1.54
N CYS A 16 4.32 11.29 -0.78
CA CYS A 16 3.58 10.78 0.36
C CYS A 16 2.31 10.07 -0.10
N VAL A 17 2.38 8.77 -0.21
CA VAL A 17 1.19 7.92 -0.26
C VAL A 17 0.88 7.46 1.16
N SER A 18 -0.33 7.70 1.62
CA SER A 18 -0.84 7.22 2.90
C SER A 18 -1.87 6.12 2.70
N THR A 19 -1.75 5.03 3.46
CA THR A 19 -2.73 3.94 3.45
C THR A 19 -3.23 3.69 4.86
N ASN A 20 -4.55 3.65 5.02
CA ASN A 20 -5.24 3.27 6.24
C ASN A 20 -5.81 1.86 6.09
N ALA A 21 -5.85 1.11 7.18
CA ALA A 21 -6.48 -0.20 7.26
C ALA A 21 -7.62 -0.16 8.27
N ALA A 22 -8.80 -0.59 7.85
CA ALA A 22 -9.92 -0.85 8.74
C ALA A 22 -10.07 -2.37 8.89
N LEU A 23 -9.80 -2.91 10.08
CA LEU A 23 -9.97 -4.33 10.35
C LEU A 23 -11.44 -4.72 10.25
N ILE A 24 -11.71 -5.83 9.56
CA ILE A 24 -13.06 -6.38 9.42
C ILE A 24 -13.50 -7.00 10.76
N ASP A 25 -12.59 -7.71 11.41
CA ASP A 25 -12.79 -8.23 12.75
C ASP A 25 -11.67 -7.75 13.69
N PRO A 26 -11.91 -6.75 14.53
CA PRO A 26 -10.89 -6.22 15.44
C PRO A 26 -10.41 -7.22 16.50
N SER A 27 -11.16 -8.30 16.74
CA SER A 27 -10.77 -9.35 17.69
C SER A 27 -9.69 -10.29 17.14
N VAL A 28 -9.50 -10.30 15.82
CA VAL A 28 -8.49 -11.14 15.14
C VAL A 28 -7.17 -10.39 15.06
N SER A 29 -6.18 -10.91 15.75
CA SER A 29 -4.79 -10.42 15.65
C SER A 29 -3.93 -11.46 14.97
N LEU A 30 -3.41 -11.14 13.79
CA LEU A 30 -2.45 -11.96 13.06
C LEU A 30 -1.03 -11.41 13.24
N ALA A 31 -0.06 -12.30 13.26
CA ALA A 31 1.34 -11.89 13.24
C ALA A 31 1.66 -11.13 11.94
N ARG A 32 2.43 -10.03 12.05
CA ARG A 32 2.85 -9.25 10.89
C ARG A 32 3.59 -10.14 9.90
N THR A 33 3.34 -9.89 8.63
CA THR A 33 4.08 -10.48 7.52
C THR A 33 5.11 -9.48 6.98
N CYS A 34 5.65 -9.70 5.81
CA CYS A 34 6.51 -8.75 5.14
C CYS A 34 5.93 -8.32 3.80
N LYS A 35 6.21 -7.10 3.41
CA LYS A 35 5.71 -6.47 2.19
C LYS A 35 5.98 -7.32 0.92
N SER A 36 7.16 -7.92 0.84
CA SER A 36 7.58 -8.76 -0.29
C SER A 36 6.80 -10.07 -0.44
N ALA A 37 6.15 -10.53 0.63
CA ALA A 37 5.33 -11.74 0.59
C ALA A 37 3.86 -11.47 0.22
N ILE A 38 3.46 -10.20 0.11
CA ILE A 38 2.08 -9.83 -0.23
C ILE A 38 1.81 -10.07 -1.71
N LYS A 39 0.97 -11.03 -2.01
CA LYS A 39 0.51 -11.31 -3.37
C LYS A 39 -0.57 -10.30 -3.79
N LEU A 40 -0.53 -9.91 -5.06
CA LEU A 40 -1.52 -9.01 -5.67
C LEU A 40 -2.48 -9.80 -6.53
N TYR A 41 -3.76 -9.63 -6.28
CA TYR A 41 -4.85 -10.21 -7.07
C TYR A 41 -5.72 -9.08 -7.61
N THR A 42 -6.10 -9.18 -8.86
CA THR A 42 -6.97 -8.19 -9.52
C THR A 42 -8.46 -8.44 -9.26
N THR A 43 -8.82 -9.69 -8.96
CA THR A 43 -10.20 -10.10 -8.65
C THR A 43 -10.19 -11.21 -7.60
N PRO A 44 -11.28 -11.41 -6.86
CA PRO A 44 -11.41 -12.52 -5.89
C PRO A 44 -11.18 -13.90 -6.51
N ASP A 45 -11.67 -14.14 -7.73
CA ASP A 45 -11.56 -15.43 -8.42
C ASP A 45 -10.09 -15.82 -8.70
N ARG A 46 -9.22 -14.82 -8.84
CA ARG A 46 -7.79 -15.04 -9.08
C ARG A 46 -7.05 -15.61 -7.87
N VAL A 47 -7.63 -15.54 -6.68
CA VAL A 47 -7.02 -16.14 -5.48
C VAL A 47 -6.98 -17.66 -5.62
N GLY A 48 -8.03 -18.28 -6.15
CA GLY A 48 -8.11 -19.72 -6.44
C GLY A 48 -7.97 -20.64 -5.22
N LYS A 49 -8.03 -20.09 -4.02
CA LYS A 49 -7.85 -20.80 -2.74
C LYS A 49 -8.77 -20.18 -1.69
N PRO A 50 -9.16 -20.94 -0.66
CA PRO A 50 -9.88 -20.37 0.47
C PRO A 50 -9.05 -19.29 1.16
N TYR A 51 -9.66 -18.16 1.47
CA TYR A 51 -9.03 -17.04 2.16
C TYR A 51 -9.97 -16.43 3.19
N ARG A 52 -9.39 -15.65 4.10
CA ARG A 52 -10.12 -14.84 5.07
C ARG A 52 -9.87 -13.35 4.76
N GLU A 53 -10.92 -12.58 4.81
CA GLU A 53 -10.83 -11.12 4.71
C GLU A 53 -10.35 -10.55 6.05
N ILE A 54 -9.33 -9.72 6.01
CA ILE A 54 -8.66 -9.20 7.20
C ILE A 54 -8.98 -7.72 7.42
N ALA A 55 -8.81 -6.91 6.37
CA ALA A 55 -8.99 -5.47 6.46
C ALA A 55 -9.34 -4.86 5.11
N VAL A 56 -10.08 -3.77 5.16
CA VAL A 56 -10.26 -2.87 4.01
C VAL A 56 -9.13 -1.83 4.05
N LEU A 57 -8.40 -1.72 2.95
CA LEU A 57 -7.32 -0.77 2.77
C LEU A 57 -7.81 0.41 1.92
N ASN A 58 -7.50 1.62 2.38
CA ASN A 58 -7.77 2.85 1.63
C ASN A 58 -6.48 3.64 1.50
N ALA A 59 -6.00 3.82 0.27
CA ALA A 59 -4.82 4.58 -0.06
C ALA A 59 -5.19 5.93 -0.68
N LYS A 60 -4.41 6.94 -0.36
CA LYS A 60 -4.48 8.27 -0.95
C LYS A 60 -3.09 8.72 -1.33
N GLY A 61 -2.93 9.24 -2.52
CA GLY A 61 -1.68 9.79 -3.01
C GLY A 61 -1.91 11.06 -3.82
N GLU A 62 -0.94 11.95 -3.83
CA GLU A 62 -0.95 13.12 -4.70
C GLU A 62 -0.80 12.71 -6.15
N SER A 63 -1.76 13.06 -7.01
CA SER A 63 -1.80 12.60 -8.40
C SER A 63 -0.62 13.06 -9.26
N ASN A 64 0.10 14.10 -8.83
CA ASN A 64 1.25 14.64 -9.54
C ASN A 64 2.58 13.97 -9.14
N TRP A 65 2.63 13.29 -7.99
CA TRP A 65 3.85 12.78 -7.36
C TRP A 65 3.80 11.28 -7.03
N SER A 66 2.62 10.67 -7.12
CA SER A 66 2.42 9.25 -6.86
C SER A 66 1.76 8.57 -8.04
N ASP A 67 2.27 7.44 -8.43
CA ASP A 67 1.67 6.59 -9.45
C ASP A 67 0.87 5.44 -8.81
N GLU A 68 0.29 4.59 -9.66
CA GLU A 68 -0.45 3.41 -9.22
C GLU A 68 0.45 2.41 -8.49
N GLY A 69 1.70 2.28 -8.93
CA GLY A 69 2.69 1.42 -8.31
C GLY A 69 2.99 1.83 -6.88
N ASP A 70 3.18 3.13 -6.64
CA ASP A 70 3.41 3.67 -5.28
C ASP A 70 2.24 3.37 -4.35
N MET A 71 1.01 3.47 -4.86
CA MET A 71 -0.18 3.16 -4.09
C MET A 71 -0.28 1.68 -3.73
N ILE A 72 -0.01 0.80 -4.70
CA ILE A 72 0.02 -0.65 -4.49
C ILE A 72 1.10 -1.02 -3.46
N GLU A 73 2.28 -0.43 -3.56
CA GLU A 73 3.37 -0.67 -2.63
C GLU A 73 3.05 -0.19 -1.20
N SER A 74 2.37 0.94 -1.08
CA SER A 74 1.86 1.42 0.21
C SER A 74 0.80 0.47 0.79
N MET A 75 -0.12 -0.01 -0.03
CA MET A 75 -1.14 -1.00 0.37
C MET A 75 -0.52 -2.32 0.81
N ARG A 76 0.50 -2.82 0.09
CA ARG A 76 1.25 -4.03 0.49
C ARG A 76 1.89 -3.88 1.86
N GLY A 77 2.54 -2.74 2.12
CA GLY A 77 3.11 -2.45 3.43
C GLY A 77 2.07 -2.51 4.53
N LYS A 78 0.91 -1.87 4.31
CA LYS A 78 -0.18 -1.85 5.29
C LYS A 78 -0.85 -3.21 5.47
N ALA A 79 -1.00 -3.99 4.40
CA ALA A 79 -1.48 -5.38 4.47
C ALA A 79 -0.55 -6.25 5.31
N ALA A 80 0.76 -6.11 5.14
CA ALA A 80 1.76 -6.81 5.94
C ALA A 80 1.64 -6.47 7.43
N ASP A 81 1.39 -5.21 7.77
CA ASP A 81 1.21 -4.76 9.16
C ASP A 81 0.04 -5.44 9.86
N VAL A 82 -1.03 -5.74 9.15
CA VAL A 82 -2.21 -6.43 9.69
C VAL A 82 -2.15 -7.96 9.55
N GLY A 83 -1.02 -8.51 9.11
CA GLY A 83 -0.80 -9.96 9.03
C GLY A 83 -1.40 -10.64 7.78
N ALA A 84 -1.79 -9.87 6.78
CA ALA A 84 -2.24 -10.42 5.51
C ALA A 84 -1.07 -11.03 4.70
N ASN A 85 -1.37 -11.88 3.73
CA ASN A 85 -0.42 -12.41 2.75
C ASN A 85 -0.88 -12.21 1.29
N GLY A 86 -1.97 -11.49 1.12
CA GLY A 86 -2.46 -11.06 -0.18
C GLY A 86 -3.32 -9.81 -0.10
N ILE A 87 -3.45 -9.12 -1.22
CA ILE A 87 -4.40 -8.03 -1.43
C ILE A 87 -5.18 -8.26 -2.73
N ILE A 88 -6.46 -7.97 -2.68
CA ILE A 88 -7.33 -7.96 -3.86
C ILE A 88 -7.60 -6.50 -4.18
N LEU A 89 -7.18 -6.03 -5.35
CA LEU A 89 -7.48 -4.67 -5.80
C LEU A 89 -8.97 -4.54 -6.07
N ASN A 90 -9.57 -3.54 -5.47
CA ASN A 90 -10.94 -3.21 -5.79
C ASN A 90 -10.98 -2.27 -6.99
N LYS A 91 -10.46 -1.06 -6.80
CA LYS A 91 -10.32 -0.07 -7.87
C LYS A 91 -9.39 1.04 -7.41
N ILE A 92 -8.56 1.53 -8.32
CA ILE A 92 -7.85 2.78 -8.13
C ILE A 92 -8.57 3.83 -8.96
N ASP A 93 -9.23 4.77 -8.26
CA ASP A 93 -9.94 5.86 -8.91
C ASP A 93 -8.98 7.04 -9.11
N GLU A 94 -8.85 7.46 -10.35
CA GLU A 94 -8.24 8.74 -10.68
C GLU A 94 -9.24 9.88 -10.47
N PRO A 95 -8.79 11.05 -10.04
CA PRO A 95 -9.65 12.23 -9.97
C PRO A 95 -10.27 12.49 -11.35
N SER A 96 -11.57 12.81 -11.37
CA SER A 96 -12.23 13.21 -12.62
C SER A 96 -11.55 14.44 -13.22
N ALA A 97 -11.68 14.62 -14.54
CA ALA A 97 -11.14 15.79 -15.22
C ALA A 97 -11.63 17.11 -14.58
N LEU A 98 -12.90 17.15 -14.16
CA LEU A 98 -13.47 18.31 -13.46
C LEU A 98 -12.78 18.54 -12.11
N THR A 99 -12.57 17.50 -11.31
CA THR A 99 -11.88 17.60 -10.02
C THR A 99 -10.42 18.06 -10.20
N LYS A 100 -9.75 17.59 -11.25
CA LYS A 100 -8.39 18.04 -11.60
C LYS A 100 -8.36 19.53 -11.94
N VAL A 101 -9.33 20.01 -12.74
CA VAL A 101 -9.42 21.44 -13.11
C VAL A 101 -9.71 22.31 -11.89
N ILE A 102 -10.69 21.93 -11.07
CA ILE A 102 -11.03 22.66 -9.84
C ILE A 102 -9.84 22.66 -8.87
N GLY A 103 -9.15 21.52 -8.71
CA GLY A 103 -7.97 21.39 -7.89
C GLY A 103 -6.82 22.31 -8.32
N GLN A 104 -6.61 22.49 -9.63
CA GLN A 104 -5.62 23.40 -10.17
C GLN A 104 -5.98 24.88 -9.90
N VAL A 105 -7.24 25.24 -10.10
CA VAL A 105 -7.73 26.62 -9.87
C VAL A 105 -7.68 26.98 -8.39
N ALA A 106 -8.07 26.06 -7.51
CA ALA A 106 -8.08 26.28 -6.06
C ALA A 106 -6.71 26.06 -5.40
N LYS A 107 -5.66 25.68 -6.14
CA LYS A 107 -4.36 25.19 -5.64
C LYS A 107 -4.50 24.03 -4.64
N THR A 108 -5.59 23.31 -4.69
CA THR A 108 -5.80 22.07 -3.97
C THR A 108 -5.38 20.93 -4.88
N GLY A 109 -4.38 20.15 -4.47
CA GLY A 109 -3.92 19.01 -5.24
C GLY A 109 -5.06 18.01 -5.51
N SER A 110 -5.15 17.50 -6.74
CA SER A 110 -6.01 16.37 -7.04
C SER A 110 -5.40 15.10 -6.44
N GLN A 111 -6.17 14.36 -5.66
CA GLN A 111 -5.70 13.13 -5.02
C GLN A 111 -6.13 11.91 -5.81
N ARG A 112 -5.19 10.97 -5.97
CA ARG A 112 -5.48 9.62 -6.43
C ARG A 112 -5.94 8.80 -5.22
N LYS A 113 -7.03 8.06 -5.38
CA LYS A 113 -7.58 7.21 -4.33
C LYS A 113 -7.62 5.76 -4.81
N GLY A 114 -7.32 4.83 -3.91
CA GLY A 114 -7.41 3.42 -4.19
C GLY A 114 -7.96 2.66 -3.00
N ALA A 115 -8.62 1.55 -3.28
CA ALA A 115 -9.12 0.63 -2.28
C ALA A 115 -8.68 -0.80 -2.61
N ALA A 116 -8.38 -1.57 -1.59
CA ALA A 116 -8.06 -2.98 -1.70
C ALA A 116 -8.58 -3.74 -0.49
N LEU A 117 -8.74 -5.04 -0.64
CA LEU A 117 -9.08 -5.95 0.44
C LEU A 117 -7.82 -6.72 0.83
N ALA A 118 -7.38 -6.57 2.07
CA ALA A 118 -6.30 -7.37 2.64
C ALA A 118 -6.85 -8.74 3.04
N ILE A 119 -6.21 -9.81 2.56
CA ILE A 119 -6.64 -11.19 2.77
C ILE A 119 -5.53 -12.05 3.37
N TYR A 120 -5.94 -13.09 4.09
CA TYR A 120 -5.06 -14.13 4.56
C TYR A 120 -5.45 -15.47 3.91
N VAL A 121 -4.50 -16.05 3.18
CA VAL A 121 -4.62 -17.36 2.54
C VAL A 121 -3.85 -18.38 3.40
N PRO A 122 -4.53 -19.23 4.19
CA PRO A 122 -3.85 -20.14 5.13
C PRO A 122 -2.87 -21.10 4.46
N SER A 123 -3.21 -21.60 3.29
CA SER A 123 -2.37 -22.54 2.52
C SER A 123 -1.04 -21.89 2.04
N ASP A 124 -0.95 -20.59 2.03
CA ASP A 124 0.26 -19.84 1.63
C ASP A 124 1.13 -19.41 2.82
N SER A 125 0.75 -19.75 4.04
CA SER A 125 1.44 -19.31 5.27
C SER A 125 2.92 -19.71 5.31
N THR A 126 3.23 -20.94 4.92
CA THR A 126 4.62 -21.45 4.89
C THR A 126 5.47 -20.70 3.87
N SER A 127 4.95 -20.49 2.66
CA SER A 127 5.67 -19.73 1.63
C SER A 127 5.85 -18.27 2.03
N THR A 128 4.85 -17.66 2.66
CA THR A 128 4.92 -16.31 3.23
C THR A 128 6.05 -16.22 4.24
N ALA A 129 6.10 -17.14 5.20
CA ALA A 129 7.15 -17.16 6.23
C ALA A 129 8.54 -17.33 5.61
N SER A 130 8.68 -18.18 4.61
CA SER A 130 9.95 -18.41 3.90
C SER A 130 10.44 -17.14 3.19
N VAL A 131 9.57 -16.44 2.47
CA VAL A 131 9.92 -15.18 1.81
C VAL A 131 10.32 -14.13 2.83
N CYS A 132 9.59 -14.00 3.94
CA CYS A 132 9.91 -13.02 4.96
C CYS A 132 11.23 -13.33 5.70
N ALA A 133 11.56 -14.61 5.91
CA ALA A 133 12.82 -15.01 6.50
C ALA A 133 14.03 -14.69 5.61
N SER A 134 13.90 -14.86 4.29
CA SER A 134 14.97 -14.56 3.33
C SER A 134 15.29 -13.06 3.27
N HIS A 135 14.29 -12.19 3.42
CA HIS A 135 14.48 -10.74 3.42
C HIS A 135 15.09 -10.16 4.71
N LYS A 136 15.09 -10.89 5.82
CA LYS A 136 15.73 -10.46 7.07
C LYS A 136 17.26 -10.61 7.06
N LYS A 137 17.81 -11.32 6.08
CA LYS A 137 19.26 -11.61 6.01
C LYS A 137 20.04 -10.61 5.14
N THR A 138 19.37 -9.59 4.58
CA THR A 138 19.99 -8.51 3.80
C THR A 138 19.96 -7.22 4.60
#